data_fa0fb869cf2aad2235f8598c15dda6b7
#
_entry.id   fa0fb869cf2aad2235f8598c15dda6b7
#
_cell.length_a   1.000
_cell.length_b   1.000
_cell.length_c   1.000
_cell.angle_alpha   90.00
_cell.angle_beta   90.00
_cell.angle_gamma   90.00
#
_symmetry.space_group_name_H-M   'P 1'
#
loop_
_entity.id
_entity.type
_entity.pdbx_description
1 polymer ?
#
loop_
_entity_poly.entity_id
_entity_poly.type
_entity_poly.pdbx_seq_one_letter_code
_entity_poly.pdbx_strand_id
1 'polypeptide(L)'
;MRVSDKYIKKGNQIIDTLKENMNREIKRYSIKMFCENVLPALLGGFAIWVISLILAIAAIMPIPWFSLCLVIAASYPYSNYVFKLIDNWWQKKLDFELDKNLELSESADIIWNSLNPKISEALSYDLFCEDEYLFENIVKPLKAKNLSEESIIAICDYLRDKTVKGDFKSAVKYINENFGVDIK
;
A
#
# COMPACT_ATOMS: atom_id res chain seq x y z
N MET A 1 9.91 19.98 -15.02
CA MET A 1 9.56 18.73 -14.30
C MET A 1 10.08 17.60 -15.17
N ARG A 2 10.96 16.77 -14.65
CA ARG A 2 11.55 15.64 -15.38
C ARG A 2 10.46 14.61 -15.75
N VAL A 3 10.62 13.96 -16.88
CA VAL A 3 9.65 12.95 -17.33
C VAL A 3 9.68 11.73 -16.40
N SER A 4 10.85 11.36 -15.91
CA SER A 4 11.04 10.30 -14.91
C SER A 4 10.24 10.57 -13.62
N ASP A 5 10.23 11.83 -13.12
CA ASP A 5 9.47 12.22 -11.92
C ASP A 5 7.96 11.97 -12.07
N LYS A 6 7.44 12.10 -13.29
CA LYS A 6 6.03 11.85 -13.60
C LYS A 6 5.65 10.38 -13.40
N TYR A 7 6.51 9.45 -13.82
CA TYR A 7 6.28 8.01 -13.63
C TYR A 7 6.43 7.61 -12.18
N ILE A 8 7.45 8.13 -11.48
CA ILE A 8 7.67 7.90 -10.04
C ILE A 8 6.46 8.40 -9.24
N LYS A 9 6.00 9.63 -9.52
CA LYS A 9 4.82 10.19 -8.87
C LYS A 9 3.57 9.35 -9.10
N LYS A 10 3.37 8.87 -10.34
CA LYS A 10 2.25 7.98 -10.67
C LYS A 10 2.31 6.67 -9.89
N GLY A 11 3.48 6.04 -9.79
CA GLY A 11 3.69 4.82 -9.00
C GLY A 11 3.32 5.04 -7.52
N ASN A 12 3.86 6.10 -6.92
CA ASN A 12 3.56 6.45 -5.54
C ASN A 12 2.06 6.70 -5.30
N GLN A 13 1.38 7.43 -6.20
CA GLN A 13 -0.06 7.67 -6.10
C GLN A 13 -0.89 6.38 -6.12
N ILE A 14 -0.51 5.42 -6.97
CA ILE A 14 -1.20 4.13 -7.04
C ILE A 14 -1.01 3.37 -5.71
N ILE A 15 0.22 3.32 -5.19
CA ILE A 15 0.54 2.65 -3.93
C ILE A 15 -0.18 3.31 -2.76
N ASP A 16 -0.22 4.64 -2.69
CA ASP A 16 -0.93 5.37 -1.65
C ASP A 16 -2.44 5.08 -1.68
N THR A 17 -3.03 5.00 -2.87
CA THR A 17 -4.44 4.64 -3.04
C THR A 17 -4.73 3.21 -2.57
N LEU A 18 -3.85 2.26 -2.91
CA LEU A 18 -3.95 0.87 -2.45
C LEU A 18 -3.86 0.79 -0.92
N LYS A 19 -2.90 1.48 -0.34
CA LYS A 19 -2.71 1.55 1.13
C LYS A 19 -3.94 2.13 1.84
N GLU A 20 -4.54 3.19 1.29
CA GLU A 20 -5.76 3.78 1.86
C GLU A 20 -6.94 2.80 1.80
N ASN A 21 -7.12 2.11 0.67
CA ASN A 21 -8.17 1.11 0.52
C ASN A 21 -8.01 -0.05 1.51
N MET A 22 -6.79 -0.56 1.64
CA MET A 22 -6.49 -1.60 2.63
C MET A 22 -6.76 -1.16 4.06
N ASN A 23 -6.34 0.04 4.44
CA ASN A 23 -6.62 0.57 5.78
C ASN A 23 -8.13 0.65 6.05
N ARG A 24 -8.93 0.99 5.03
CA ARG A 24 -10.40 0.96 5.13
C ARG A 24 -10.94 -0.47 5.32
N GLU A 25 -10.39 -1.45 4.60
CA GLU A 25 -10.77 -2.87 4.75
C GLU A 25 -10.42 -3.41 6.13
N ILE A 26 -9.20 -3.17 6.61
CA ILE A 26 -8.74 -3.58 7.95
C ILE A 26 -9.67 -3.00 9.02
N LYS A 27 -9.99 -1.70 8.90
CA LYS A 27 -10.91 -1.04 9.85
C LYS A 27 -12.30 -1.66 9.81
N ARG A 28 -12.86 -1.91 8.62
CA ARG A 28 -14.19 -2.55 8.46
C ARG A 28 -14.21 -3.95 9.04
N TYR A 29 -13.19 -4.76 8.74
CA TYR A 29 -13.04 -6.11 9.28
C TYR A 29 -12.97 -6.10 10.80
N SER A 30 -12.13 -5.25 11.38
CA SER A 30 -11.96 -5.11 12.82
C SER A 30 -13.29 -4.73 13.52
N ILE A 31 -14.02 -3.75 12.98
CA ILE A 31 -15.33 -3.33 13.54
C ILE A 31 -16.35 -4.47 13.41
N LYS A 32 -16.44 -5.12 12.26
CA LYS A 32 -17.35 -6.23 12.03
C LYS A 32 -17.12 -7.37 13.03
N MET A 33 -15.86 -7.80 13.16
CA MET A 33 -15.47 -8.85 14.10
C MET A 33 -15.75 -8.48 15.56
N PHE A 34 -15.54 -7.22 15.93
CA PHE A 34 -15.87 -6.73 17.25
C PHE A 34 -17.38 -6.77 17.52
N CYS A 35 -18.18 -6.25 16.58
CA CYS A 35 -19.65 -6.22 16.71
C CYS A 35 -20.27 -7.63 16.72
N GLU A 36 -19.72 -8.57 15.97
CA GLU A 36 -20.27 -9.94 15.86
C GLU A 36 -19.88 -10.84 17.04
N ASN A 37 -18.65 -10.70 17.55
CA ASN A 37 -18.11 -11.66 18.54
C ASN A 37 -17.94 -11.06 19.94
N VAL A 38 -17.46 -9.83 20.05
CA VAL A 38 -17.11 -9.24 21.34
C VAL A 38 -18.29 -8.50 21.97
N LEU A 39 -18.96 -7.67 21.18
CA LEU A 39 -20.06 -6.83 21.67
C LEU A 39 -21.23 -7.63 22.26
N PRO A 40 -21.75 -8.71 21.60
CA PRO A 40 -22.83 -9.53 22.18
C PRO A 40 -22.43 -10.23 23.47
N ALA A 41 -21.18 -10.68 23.56
CA ALA A 41 -20.67 -11.32 24.77
C ALA A 41 -20.51 -10.32 25.94
N LEU A 42 -20.05 -9.09 25.64
CA LEU A 42 -19.99 -8.02 26.63
C LEU A 42 -21.37 -7.63 27.13
N LEU A 43 -22.34 -7.43 26.22
CA LEU A 43 -23.70 -7.05 26.58
C LEU A 43 -24.42 -8.15 27.34
N GLY A 44 -24.31 -9.41 26.87
CA GLY A 44 -24.91 -10.56 27.55
C GLY A 44 -24.34 -10.79 28.94
N GLY A 45 -23.02 -10.72 29.07
CA GLY A 45 -22.36 -10.85 30.36
C GLY A 45 -22.67 -9.70 31.32
N PHE A 46 -22.72 -8.47 30.82
CA PHE A 46 -23.15 -7.31 31.62
C PHE A 46 -24.59 -7.47 32.11
N ALA A 47 -25.51 -7.94 31.26
CA ALA A 47 -26.88 -8.22 31.67
C ALA A 47 -26.95 -9.28 32.77
N ILE A 48 -26.22 -10.40 32.62
CA ILE A 48 -26.15 -11.46 33.64
C ILE A 48 -25.57 -10.88 34.96
N TRP A 49 -24.52 -10.07 34.87
CA TRP A 49 -23.90 -9.45 36.04
C TRP A 49 -24.90 -8.51 36.76
N VAL A 50 -25.64 -7.67 36.02
CA VAL A 50 -26.68 -6.77 36.58
C VAL A 50 -27.81 -7.58 37.25
N ILE A 51 -28.27 -8.67 36.62
CA ILE A 51 -29.29 -9.54 37.19
C ILE A 51 -28.79 -10.18 38.48
N SER A 52 -27.55 -10.68 38.47
CA SER A 52 -26.91 -11.27 39.65
C SER A 52 -26.77 -10.28 40.79
N LEU A 53 -26.43 -9.00 40.47
CA LEU A 53 -26.37 -7.91 41.43
C LEU A 53 -27.73 -7.63 42.05
N ILE A 54 -28.79 -7.54 41.25
CA ILE A 54 -30.19 -7.31 41.73
C ILE A 54 -30.62 -8.44 42.64
N LEU A 55 -30.36 -9.70 42.26
CA LEU A 55 -30.68 -10.88 43.07
C LEU A 55 -29.87 -10.89 44.38
N ALA A 56 -28.59 -10.49 44.32
CA ALA A 56 -27.75 -10.37 45.53
C ALA A 56 -28.29 -9.29 46.45
N ILE A 57 -28.70 -8.13 45.95
CA ILE A 57 -29.32 -7.06 46.73
C ILE A 57 -30.62 -7.54 47.39
N ALA A 58 -31.46 -8.26 46.62
CA ALA A 58 -32.68 -8.82 47.16
C ALA A 58 -32.45 -9.90 48.22
N ALA A 59 -31.34 -10.64 48.14
CA ALA A 59 -30.96 -11.67 49.11
C ALA A 59 -30.16 -11.14 50.33
N ILE A 60 -29.66 -9.92 50.25
CA ILE A 60 -28.84 -9.28 51.31
C ILE A 60 -29.60 -9.06 52.60
N MET A 61 -30.93 -8.95 52.55
CA MET A 61 -31.73 -8.75 53.76
C MET A 61 -31.46 -9.82 54.84
N PRO A 62 -31.26 -11.13 54.57
CA PRO A 62 -30.90 -12.10 55.59
C PRO A 62 -29.42 -12.44 55.75
N ILE A 63 -28.54 -12.33 54.71
CA ILE A 63 -27.13 -12.81 54.78
C ILE A 63 -26.20 -12.01 53.87
N PRO A 64 -25.72 -10.84 54.30
CA PRO A 64 -24.97 -9.91 53.45
C PRO A 64 -23.63 -10.42 52.91
N TRP A 65 -22.89 -11.23 53.64
CA TRP A 65 -21.56 -11.70 53.26
C TRP A 65 -21.58 -12.79 52.20
N PHE A 66 -22.58 -13.65 52.20
CA PHE A 66 -22.70 -14.76 51.24
C PHE A 66 -23.00 -14.26 49.81
N SER A 67 -23.85 -13.25 49.70
CA SER A 67 -24.19 -12.65 48.43
C SER A 67 -22.99 -11.90 47.81
N LEU A 68 -22.17 -11.24 48.60
CA LEU A 68 -20.94 -10.58 48.14
C LEU A 68 -19.94 -11.60 47.61
N CYS A 69 -19.74 -12.72 48.27
CA CYS A 69 -18.88 -13.81 47.82
C CYS A 69 -19.35 -14.41 46.51
N LEU A 70 -20.66 -14.57 46.28
CA LEU A 70 -21.24 -15.07 45.07
C LEU A 70 -21.03 -14.12 43.86
N VAL A 71 -21.18 -12.80 44.09
CA VAL A 71 -20.92 -11.80 43.03
C VAL A 71 -19.45 -11.80 42.62
N ILE A 72 -18.54 -11.87 43.61
CA ILE A 72 -17.07 -11.93 43.33
C ILE A 72 -16.75 -13.25 42.60
N ALA A 73 -17.26 -14.38 43.04
CA ALA A 73 -17.03 -15.68 42.43
C ALA A 73 -17.57 -15.77 40.98
N ALA A 74 -18.69 -15.10 40.66
CA ALA A 74 -19.23 -15.04 39.32
C ALA A 74 -18.48 -14.05 38.42
N SER A 75 -17.93 -12.99 38.98
CA SER A 75 -17.20 -11.96 38.22
C SER A 75 -15.88 -12.46 37.65
N TYR A 76 -15.19 -13.35 38.37
CA TYR A 76 -13.87 -13.87 37.95
C TYR A 76 -13.92 -14.69 36.65
N PRO A 77 -14.77 -15.74 36.50
CA PRO A 77 -14.85 -16.50 35.25
C PRO A 77 -15.37 -15.65 34.09
N TYR A 78 -16.26 -14.70 34.35
CA TYR A 78 -16.73 -13.78 33.33
C TYR A 78 -15.62 -12.86 32.81
N SER A 79 -14.85 -12.24 33.69
CA SER A 79 -13.72 -11.40 33.29
C SER A 79 -12.69 -12.19 32.46
N ASN A 80 -12.38 -13.40 32.88
CA ASN A 80 -11.45 -14.28 32.15
C ASN A 80 -11.96 -14.65 30.75
N TYR A 81 -13.26 -14.90 30.62
CA TYR A 81 -13.90 -15.15 29.34
C TYR A 81 -13.85 -13.92 28.40
N VAL A 82 -14.16 -12.75 28.93
CA VAL A 82 -14.08 -11.48 28.18
C VAL A 82 -12.66 -11.20 27.72
N PHE A 83 -11.67 -11.37 28.59
CA PHE A 83 -10.27 -11.19 28.23
C PHE A 83 -9.84 -12.13 27.09
N LYS A 84 -10.22 -13.39 27.12
CA LYS A 84 -9.94 -14.35 26.04
C LYS A 84 -10.61 -13.95 24.72
N LEU A 85 -11.83 -13.42 24.77
CA LEU A 85 -12.52 -12.94 23.56
C LEU A 85 -11.84 -11.72 22.96
N ILE A 86 -11.42 -10.77 23.78
CA ILE A 86 -10.70 -9.57 23.35
C ILE A 86 -9.34 -9.96 22.76
N ASP A 87 -8.62 -10.85 23.43
CA ASP A 87 -7.32 -11.33 22.97
C ASP A 87 -7.45 -12.04 21.60
N ASN A 88 -8.40 -12.96 21.47
CA ASN A 88 -8.69 -13.65 20.21
C ASN A 88 -9.12 -12.71 19.08
N TRP A 89 -9.93 -11.69 19.40
CA TRP A 89 -10.27 -10.64 18.45
C TRP A 89 -9.03 -9.84 18.01
N TRP A 90 -8.16 -9.49 18.96
CA TRP A 90 -6.94 -8.75 18.70
C TRP A 90 -5.97 -9.54 17.82
N GLN A 91 -5.76 -10.81 18.13
CA GLN A 91 -4.90 -11.69 17.32
C GLN A 91 -5.43 -11.83 15.88
N LYS A 92 -6.71 -12.13 15.71
CA LYS A 92 -7.32 -12.19 14.37
C LYS A 92 -7.23 -10.88 13.59
N LYS A 93 -7.31 -9.74 14.28
CA LYS A 93 -7.09 -8.45 13.64
C LYS A 93 -5.65 -8.29 13.17
N LEU A 94 -4.67 -8.68 14.00
CA LEU A 94 -3.25 -8.60 13.67
C LEU A 94 -2.91 -9.53 12.49
N ASP A 95 -3.41 -10.76 12.49
CA ASP A 95 -3.20 -11.70 11.38
C ASP A 95 -3.75 -11.14 10.06
N PHE A 96 -4.96 -10.60 10.09
CA PHE A 96 -5.56 -9.98 8.91
C PHE A 96 -4.79 -8.75 8.43
N GLU A 97 -4.29 -7.93 9.36
CA GLU A 97 -3.46 -6.76 9.04
C GLU A 97 -2.11 -7.17 8.44
N LEU A 98 -1.52 -8.26 8.93
CA LEU A 98 -0.27 -8.83 8.39
C LEU A 98 -0.46 -9.33 6.96
N ASP A 99 -1.52 -10.11 6.73
CA ASP A 99 -1.86 -10.63 5.39
C ASP A 99 -2.06 -9.49 4.39
N LYS A 100 -2.79 -8.45 4.81
CA LYS A 100 -3.03 -7.27 3.95
C LYS A 100 -1.76 -6.47 3.66
N ASN A 101 -0.86 -6.34 4.64
CA ASN A 101 0.43 -5.69 4.42
C ASN A 101 1.31 -6.50 3.45
N LEU A 102 1.26 -7.82 3.49
CA LEU A 102 1.96 -8.68 2.54
C LEU A 102 1.40 -8.50 1.12
N GLU A 103 0.07 -8.52 0.95
CA GLU A 103 -0.59 -8.24 -0.34
C GLU A 103 -0.20 -6.86 -0.90
N LEU A 104 -0.06 -5.84 -0.03
CA LEU A 104 0.38 -4.51 -0.46
C LEU A 104 1.82 -4.53 -0.96
N SER A 105 2.72 -5.22 -0.24
CA SER A 105 4.12 -5.35 -0.63
C SER A 105 4.25 -6.00 -2.00
N GLU A 106 3.57 -7.12 -2.21
CA GLU A 106 3.56 -7.83 -3.51
C GLU A 106 2.99 -6.95 -4.63
N SER A 107 1.89 -6.25 -4.36
CA SER A 107 1.29 -5.32 -5.32
C SER A 107 2.21 -4.15 -5.67
N ALA A 108 2.92 -3.61 -4.66
CA ALA A 108 3.91 -2.56 -4.86
C ALA A 108 5.08 -3.04 -5.72
N ASP A 109 5.58 -4.24 -5.49
CA ASP A 109 6.65 -4.84 -6.29
C ASP A 109 6.22 -5.04 -7.74
N ILE A 110 5.00 -5.51 -7.99
CA ILE A 110 4.45 -5.65 -9.34
C ILE A 110 4.37 -4.29 -10.05
N ILE A 111 3.87 -3.26 -9.34
CA ILE A 111 3.76 -1.89 -9.87
C ILE A 111 5.14 -1.36 -10.24
N TRP A 112 6.11 -1.46 -9.33
CA TRP A 112 7.46 -0.98 -9.58
C TRP A 112 8.16 -1.77 -10.69
N ASN A 113 8.03 -3.07 -10.75
CA ASN A 113 8.57 -3.89 -11.82
C ASN A 113 8.00 -3.53 -13.19
N SER A 114 6.72 -3.11 -13.25
CA SER A 114 6.10 -2.64 -14.49
C SER A 114 6.53 -1.21 -14.89
N LEU A 115 6.86 -0.37 -13.92
CA LEU A 115 7.25 1.03 -14.13
C LEU A 115 8.76 1.20 -14.34
N ASN A 116 9.58 0.33 -13.77
CA ASN A 116 11.04 0.42 -13.84
C ASN A 116 11.59 0.57 -15.27
N PRO A 117 11.14 -0.19 -16.29
CA PRO A 117 11.61 0.00 -17.66
C PRO A 117 11.31 1.43 -18.15
N LYS A 118 10.08 1.92 -17.94
CA LYS A 118 9.64 3.26 -18.35
C LYS A 118 10.37 4.38 -17.60
N ILE A 119 10.69 4.15 -16.34
CA ILE A 119 11.48 5.09 -15.54
C ILE A 119 12.92 5.14 -16.07
N SER A 120 13.52 3.99 -16.41
CA SER A 120 14.86 3.92 -16.99
C SER A 120 14.94 4.64 -18.34
N GLU A 121 13.96 4.41 -19.23
CA GLU A 121 13.84 5.10 -20.52
C GLU A 121 13.70 6.62 -20.31
N ALA A 122 12.81 7.03 -19.39
CA ALA A 122 12.58 8.44 -19.09
C ALA A 122 13.82 9.13 -18.48
N LEU A 123 14.57 8.43 -17.64
CA LEU A 123 15.84 8.93 -17.09
C LEU A 123 16.88 9.15 -18.19
N SER A 124 16.96 8.25 -19.18
CA SER A 124 17.82 8.43 -20.34
C SER A 124 17.45 9.70 -21.11
N TYR A 125 16.17 9.91 -21.37
CA TYR A 125 15.66 11.13 -22.02
C TYR A 125 15.95 12.39 -21.19
N ASP A 126 15.71 12.37 -19.89
CA ASP A 126 15.98 13.51 -19.00
C ASP A 126 17.47 13.89 -19.03
N LEU A 127 18.39 12.92 -19.03
CA LEU A 127 19.83 13.16 -19.19
C LEU A 127 20.17 13.82 -20.53
N PHE A 128 19.55 13.38 -21.63
CA PHE A 128 19.75 14.00 -22.95
C PHE A 128 19.16 15.42 -23.03
N CYS A 129 18.15 15.71 -22.24
CA CYS A 129 17.58 17.05 -22.15
C CYS A 129 18.39 18.00 -21.26
N GLU A 130 19.11 17.49 -20.28
CA GLU A 130 19.94 18.27 -19.35
C GLU A 130 21.31 18.62 -19.94
N ASP A 131 21.84 17.78 -20.83
CA ASP A 131 23.09 18.02 -21.53
C ASP A 131 22.82 18.89 -22.79
N GLU A 132 23.37 20.12 -22.83
CA GLU A 132 23.17 21.08 -23.91
C GLU A 132 23.60 20.53 -25.28
N TYR A 133 24.71 19.79 -25.32
CA TYR A 133 25.20 19.19 -26.57
C TYR A 133 24.28 18.08 -27.07
N LEU A 134 23.86 17.18 -26.19
CA LEU A 134 22.96 16.07 -26.54
C LEU A 134 21.57 16.62 -26.90
N PHE A 135 21.10 17.63 -26.22
CA PHE A 135 19.83 18.27 -26.54
C PHE A 135 19.82 18.88 -27.95
N GLU A 136 20.79 19.71 -28.27
CA GLU A 136 20.86 20.40 -29.57
C GLU A 136 21.09 19.44 -30.73
N ASN A 137 21.94 18.41 -30.55
CA ASN A 137 22.31 17.51 -31.64
C ASN A 137 21.42 16.27 -31.78
N ILE A 138 20.67 15.89 -30.75
CA ILE A 138 19.84 14.68 -30.74
C ILE A 138 18.37 14.99 -30.50
N VAL A 139 18.04 15.58 -29.35
CA VAL A 139 16.64 15.75 -28.93
C VAL A 139 15.90 16.74 -29.82
N LYS A 140 16.53 17.85 -30.11
CA LYS A 140 15.95 18.93 -30.93
C LYS A 140 15.64 18.51 -32.40
N PRO A 141 16.57 17.83 -33.11
CA PRO A 141 16.25 17.26 -34.43
C PRO A 141 15.09 16.25 -34.41
N LEU A 142 15.02 15.39 -33.38
CA LEU A 142 13.94 14.43 -33.20
C LEU A 142 12.59 15.12 -32.97
N LYS A 143 12.56 16.18 -32.13
CA LYS A 143 11.36 17.01 -31.92
C LYS A 143 10.93 17.74 -33.20
N ALA A 144 11.86 18.24 -34.00
CA ALA A 144 11.57 18.93 -35.25
C ALA A 144 10.89 18.02 -36.29
N LYS A 145 11.04 16.70 -36.17
CA LYS A 145 10.35 15.69 -37.03
C LYS A 145 8.95 15.31 -36.53
N ASN A 146 8.42 15.99 -35.47
CA ASN A 146 7.11 15.72 -34.89
C ASN A 146 6.93 14.25 -34.43
N LEU A 147 8.00 13.60 -34.00
CA LEU A 147 7.92 12.28 -33.38
C LEU A 147 7.18 12.39 -32.03
N SER A 148 6.46 11.34 -31.66
CA SER A 148 5.82 11.30 -30.33
C SER A 148 6.86 11.34 -29.22
N GLU A 149 6.50 11.92 -28.07
CA GLU A 149 7.38 11.99 -26.91
C GLU A 149 7.88 10.60 -26.50
N GLU A 150 7.01 9.59 -26.55
CA GLU A 150 7.37 8.19 -26.26
C GLU A 150 8.42 7.64 -27.22
N SER A 151 8.32 7.98 -28.52
CA SER A 151 9.31 7.56 -29.52
C SER A 151 10.66 8.23 -29.27
N ILE A 152 10.67 9.51 -28.89
CA ILE A 152 11.91 10.23 -28.58
C ILE A 152 12.57 9.63 -27.35
N ILE A 153 11.79 9.32 -26.30
CA ILE A 153 12.27 8.68 -25.07
C ILE A 153 12.93 7.33 -25.40
N ALA A 154 12.26 6.48 -26.19
CA ALA A 154 12.79 5.17 -26.61
C ALA A 154 14.09 5.30 -27.45
N ILE A 155 14.18 6.30 -28.31
CA ILE A 155 15.38 6.58 -29.12
C ILE A 155 16.54 7.03 -28.19
N CYS A 156 16.30 7.88 -27.23
CA CYS A 156 17.31 8.33 -26.26
C CYS A 156 17.84 7.16 -25.41
N ASP A 157 16.95 6.27 -24.95
CA ASP A 157 17.35 5.08 -24.19
C ASP A 157 18.17 4.10 -25.08
N TYR A 158 17.74 3.88 -26.30
CA TYR A 158 18.49 3.09 -27.26
C TYR A 158 19.90 3.64 -27.54
N LEU A 159 20.03 4.95 -27.75
CA LEU A 159 21.32 5.61 -27.95
C LEU A 159 22.22 5.48 -26.71
N ARG A 160 21.66 5.62 -25.52
CA ARG A 160 22.39 5.43 -24.27
C ARG A 160 22.93 4.00 -24.13
N ASP A 161 22.08 2.99 -24.39
CA ASP A 161 22.50 1.58 -24.35
C ASP A 161 23.64 1.30 -25.35
N LYS A 162 23.55 1.85 -26.56
CA LYS A 162 24.57 1.73 -27.60
C LYS A 162 25.85 2.50 -27.26
N THR A 163 25.74 3.63 -26.59
CA THR A 163 26.91 4.38 -26.08
C THR A 163 27.71 3.54 -25.10
N VAL A 164 27.02 2.90 -24.15
CA VAL A 164 27.65 2.02 -23.17
C VAL A 164 28.36 0.83 -23.83
N LYS A 165 27.82 0.33 -24.93
CA LYS A 165 28.40 -0.78 -25.73
C LYS A 165 29.45 -0.35 -26.74
N GLY A 166 29.76 0.94 -26.81
CA GLY A 166 30.77 1.49 -27.75
C GLY A 166 30.30 1.56 -29.23
N ASP A 167 28.99 1.43 -29.49
CA ASP A 167 28.41 1.32 -30.84
C ASP A 167 27.53 2.54 -31.21
N PHE A 168 27.83 3.69 -30.61
CA PHE A 168 27.03 4.92 -30.78
C PHE A 168 26.92 5.38 -32.25
N LYS A 169 28.03 5.35 -33.00
CA LYS A 169 28.05 5.81 -34.40
C LYS A 169 27.11 4.98 -35.30
N SER A 170 27.11 3.68 -35.14
CA SER A 170 26.22 2.78 -35.87
C SER A 170 24.74 3.04 -35.50
N ALA A 171 24.46 3.30 -34.23
CA ALA A 171 23.12 3.62 -33.76
C ALA A 171 22.63 4.96 -34.32
N VAL A 172 23.44 6.00 -34.31
CA VAL A 172 23.11 7.30 -34.93
C VAL A 172 22.80 7.13 -36.42
N LYS A 173 23.66 6.42 -37.15
CA LYS A 173 23.43 6.12 -38.59
C LYS A 173 22.08 5.40 -38.81
N TYR A 174 21.77 4.39 -38.00
CA TYR A 174 20.50 3.66 -38.08
C TYR A 174 19.31 4.58 -37.83
N ILE A 175 19.38 5.48 -36.86
CA ILE A 175 18.27 6.42 -36.56
C ILE A 175 18.12 7.44 -37.69
N ASN A 176 19.21 7.98 -38.19
CA ASN A 176 19.17 8.94 -39.31
C ASN A 176 18.52 8.33 -40.56
N GLU A 177 18.87 7.09 -40.90
CA GLU A 177 18.32 6.38 -42.04
C GLU A 177 16.83 6.03 -41.87
N ASN A 178 16.40 5.57 -40.69
CA ASN A 178 15.03 5.10 -40.47
C ASN A 178 14.04 6.23 -40.14
N PHE A 179 14.49 7.29 -39.52
CA PHE A 179 13.62 8.41 -39.10
C PHE A 179 13.82 9.69 -39.93
N GLY A 180 14.78 9.68 -40.85
CA GLY A 180 15.10 10.82 -41.72
C GLY A 180 15.54 12.06 -40.90
N VAL A 181 16.26 11.84 -39.83
CA VAL A 181 16.79 12.87 -38.90
C VAL A 181 18.26 13.10 -39.24
N ASP A 182 18.78 14.25 -38.90
CA ASP A 182 20.23 14.55 -39.02
C ASP A 182 20.81 14.74 -37.62
N ILE A 183 21.03 13.61 -36.93
CA ILE A 183 21.73 13.57 -35.65
C ILE A 183 23.22 13.58 -35.94
N LYS A 184 23.97 14.45 -35.25
CA LYS A 184 25.41 14.62 -35.42
C LYS A 184 26.23 13.98 -34.32
#